data_1b77358b2a1d104c623c700ffb9aaab7
#
_entry.id   1b77358b2a1d104c623c700ffb9aaab7
#
_cell.length_a   1.000
_cell.length_b   1.000
_cell.length_c   1.000
_cell.angle_alpha   90.00
_cell.angle_beta   90.00
_cell.angle_gamma   90.00
#
_symmetry.space_group_name_H-M   'P 1'
#
loop_
_entity.id
_entity.type
_entity.pdbx_description
1 polymer ?
#
loop_
_entity_poly.entity_id
_entity_poly.type
_entity_poly.pdbx_seq_one_letter_code
_entity_poly.pdbx_strand_id
1 'polypeptide(L)'
;IRQLRKGCQIIVATPGRLIDLIHRGAARLEAVRNVVLDEADEMLNMGFTESIDEILSAIPSEHQTLLFSATMGPDIERIAKNYLREYREIVVGSRNEGAEHVNHIYYAVRAQDKYAALKRIVDYYPRIYGIIFCRTRLETQEVADHLIRDGYSAEALHGDLAQAQRDLTMQKFRNHRTQLLVATDVAARGLDVNELTHVINYGLPDDVENYTHRSGRTGRAGKRGTSISIIHLREKGKVRIIERVIGKKFEVGVLPEPKEICTKQLYKVIDNLEHTEPDEEQIAPFLPEVMHKLEWLSKEELVKRLVQQEFGRFLTYYADAPEIVQPTGREEREDKGDRRNKRDDKRNRNAKGNPVAEEGYTRLFLNFGKRDNFFAREII
;
A
#
# COMPACT_ATOMS: atom_id res chain seq x y z
N ILE A 1 -24.34 -22.15 7.37
CA ILE A 1 -25.34 -22.54 8.38
C ILE A 1 -25.68 -24.03 8.30
N ARG A 2 -26.04 -24.59 7.13
CA ARG A 2 -26.44 -26.00 6.97
C ARG A 2 -25.35 -26.99 7.44
N GLN A 3 -24.07 -26.69 7.16
CA GLN A 3 -22.92 -27.50 7.60
C GLN A 3 -22.69 -27.39 9.12
N LEU A 4 -22.76 -26.19 9.68
CA LEU A 4 -22.61 -25.94 11.11
C LEU A 4 -23.67 -26.71 11.94
N ARG A 5 -24.92 -26.73 11.46
CA ARG A 5 -26.01 -27.48 12.12
C ARG A 5 -25.81 -29.00 12.11
N LYS A 6 -25.03 -29.54 11.16
CA LYS A 6 -24.69 -30.99 11.10
C LYS A 6 -23.53 -31.35 12.04
N GLY A 7 -22.88 -30.34 12.62
CA GLY A 7 -21.66 -30.50 13.41
C GLY A 7 -20.40 -30.36 12.50
N CYS A 8 -19.39 -29.69 13.03
CA CYS A 8 -18.08 -29.57 12.41
C CYS A 8 -17.01 -29.61 13.50
N GLN A 9 -15.83 -30.12 13.16
CA GLN A 9 -14.70 -30.23 14.06
C GLN A 9 -13.91 -28.95 14.16
N ILE A 10 -13.91 -28.14 13.09
CA ILE A 10 -13.17 -26.90 12.99
C ILE A 10 -14.08 -25.81 12.43
N ILE A 11 -14.12 -24.66 13.07
CA ILE A 11 -14.78 -23.45 12.60
C ILE A 11 -13.70 -22.41 12.30
N VAL A 12 -13.65 -21.93 11.06
CA VAL A 12 -12.82 -20.77 10.66
C VAL A 12 -13.76 -19.62 10.32
N ALA A 13 -13.60 -18.51 11.01
CA ALA A 13 -14.49 -17.37 10.83
C ALA A 13 -13.79 -16.05 11.18
N THR A 14 -14.29 -14.95 10.65
CA THR A 14 -13.98 -13.61 11.17
C THR A 14 -14.83 -13.32 12.40
N PRO A 15 -14.37 -12.45 13.35
CA PRO A 15 -15.10 -12.21 14.60
C PRO A 15 -16.58 -11.86 14.40
N GLY A 16 -16.88 -10.82 13.60
CA GLY A 16 -18.27 -10.40 13.41
C GLY A 16 -19.16 -11.47 12.76
N ARG A 17 -18.59 -12.33 11.88
CA ARG A 17 -19.37 -13.44 11.31
C ARG A 17 -19.63 -14.54 12.32
N LEU A 18 -18.68 -14.81 13.19
CA LEU A 18 -18.86 -15.83 14.23
C LEU A 18 -19.93 -15.41 15.23
N ILE A 19 -19.92 -14.14 15.65
CA ILE A 19 -20.93 -13.54 16.55
C ILE A 19 -22.33 -13.65 15.93
N ASP A 20 -22.50 -13.24 14.66
CA ASP A 20 -23.78 -13.40 13.94
C ASP A 20 -24.29 -14.85 13.97
N LEU A 21 -23.38 -15.83 13.82
CA LEU A 21 -23.73 -17.24 13.85
C LEU A 21 -24.03 -17.75 15.27
N ILE A 22 -23.37 -17.22 16.29
CA ILE A 22 -23.67 -17.51 17.71
C ILE A 22 -25.05 -16.97 18.06
N HIS A 23 -25.34 -15.73 17.76
CA HIS A 23 -26.65 -15.10 18.02
C HIS A 23 -27.81 -15.80 17.31
N ARG A 24 -27.57 -16.38 16.14
CA ARG A 24 -28.56 -17.20 15.42
C ARG A 24 -28.66 -18.64 15.93
N GLY A 25 -27.91 -19.01 16.95
CA GLY A 25 -27.85 -20.40 17.43
C GLY A 25 -27.35 -21.40 16.39
N ALA A 26 -26.62 -20.90 15.36
CA ALA A 26 -26.11 -21.74 14.28
C ALA A 26 -24.70 -22.28 14.58
N ALA A 27 -23.90 -21.54 15.32
CA ALA A 27 -22.61 -21.97 15.85
C ALA A 27 -22.79 -22.32 17.34
N ARG A 28 -22.42 -23.54 17.69
CA ARG A 28 -22.42 -24.05 19.08
C ARG A 28 -20.98 -24.19 19.51
N LEU A 29 -20.60 -23.46 20.56
CA LEU A 29 -19.21 -23.41 21.03
C LEU A 29 -18.99 -24.15 22.35
N GLU A 30 -20.01 -24.83 22.90
CA GLU A 30 -19.98 -25.48 24.22
C GLU A 30 -18.99 -26.65 24.31
N ALA A 31 -18.57 -27.18 23.15
CA ALA A 31 -17.60 -28.27 23.06
C ALA A 31 -16.21 -27.85 22.55
N VAL A 32 -15.97 -26.55 22.43
CA VAL A 32 -14.70 -26.03 21.96
C VAL A 32 -13.61 -26.27 23.01
N ARG A 33 -12.50 -26.89 22.59
CA ARG A 33 -11.34 -27.17 23.43
C ARG A 33 -10.11 -26.35 23.05
N ASN A 34 -10.05 -25.89 21.81
CA ASN A 34 -8.93 -25.10 21.30
C ASN A 34 -9.46 -23.88 20.57
N VAL A 35 -8.87 -22.73 20.87
CA VAL A 35 -9.12 -21.45 20.20
C VAL A 35 -7.82 -20.95 19.58
N VAL A 36 -7.89 -20.53 18.36
CA VAL A 36 -6.77 -19.91 17.66
C VAL A 36 -7.16 -18.48 17.26
N LEU A 37 -6.45 -17.51 17.80
CA LEU A 37 -6.51 -16.11 17.37
C LEU A 37 -5.32 -15.85 16.47
N ASP A 38 -5.58 -15.73 15.18
CA ASP A 38 -4.54 -15.47 14.17
C ASP A 38 -4.60 -14.02 13.69
N GLU A 39 -3.44 -13.43 13.42
CA GLU A 39 -3.29 -11.98 13.14
C GLU A 39 -3.98 -11.12 14.23
N ALA A 40 -3.72 -11.42 15.52
CA ALA A 40 -4.43 -10.79 16.63
C ALA A 40 -4.22 -9.28 16.70
N ASP A 41 -3.03 -8.77 16.34
CA ASP A 41 -2.73 -7.35 16.20
C ASP A 41 -3.65 -6.67 15.16
N GLU A 42 -3.89 -7.33 14.04
CA GLU A 42 -4.79 -6.83 13.01
C GLU A 42 -6.25 -6.80 13.48
N MET A 43 -6.69 -7.82 14.23
CA MET A 43 -8.04 -7.82 14.79
C MET A 43 -8.26 -6.66 15.75
N LEU A 44 -7.26 -6.31 16.56
CA LEU A 44 -7.34 -5.17 17.49
C LEU A 44 -7.33 -3.83 16.76
N ASN A 45 -6.45 -3.67 15.77
CA ASN A 45 -6.40 -2.49 14.93
C ASN A 45 -7.72 -2.22 14.18
N MET A 46 -8.51 -3.29 13.93
CA MET A 46 -9.85 -3.19 13.35
C MET A 46 -10.95 -2.89 14.38
N GLY A 47 -10.62 -2.78 15.65
CA GLY A 47 -11.59 -2.52 16.73
C GLY A 47 -12.40 -3.75 17.15
N PHE A 48 -11.94 -4.98 16.86
CA PHE A 48 -12.64 -6.21 17.24
C PHE A 48 -12.42 -6.65 18.70
N THR A 49 -11.93 -5.78 19.57
CA THR A 49 -11.70 -6.10 20.98
C THR A 49 -12.96 -6.65 21.66
N GLU A 50 -14.08 -5.92 21.59
CA GLU A 50 -15.35 -6.33 22.16
C GLU A 50 -15.88 -7.63 21.53
N SER A 51 -15.65 -7.80 20.23
CA SER A 51 -16.03 -9.01 19.50
C SER A 51 -15.25 -10.25 19.97
N ILE A 52 -13.96 -10.08 20.25
CA ILE A 52 -13.12 -11.16 20.79
C ILE A 52 -13.59 -11.53 22.20
N ASP A 53 -13.87 -10.54 23.06
CA ASP A 53 -14.37 -10.72 24.41
C ASP A 53 -15.70 -11.49 24.40
N GLU A 54 -16.62 -11.15 23.52
CA GLU A 54 -17.91 -11.80 23.35
C GLU A 54 -17.76 -13.27 22.92
N ILE A 55 -16.90 -13.54 21.91
CA ILE A 55 -16.64 -14.90 21.44
C ILE A 55 -16.02 -15.75 22.54
N LEU A 56 -15.00 -15.24 23.23
CA LEU A 56 -14.32 -15.97 24.29
C LEU A 56 -15.23 -16.23 25.50
N SER A 57 -16.17 -15.34 25.77
CA SER A 57 -17.19 -15.53 26.81
C SER A 57 -18.21 -16.63 26.49
N ALA A 58 -18.41 -16.94 25.20
CA ALA A 58 -19.29 -18.02 24.72
C ALA A 58 -18.63 -19.41 24.69
N ILE A 59 -17.34 -19.48 25.02
CA ILE A 59 -16.56 -20.75 25.00
C ILE A 59 -16.39 -21.24 26.43
N PRO A 60 -16.35 -22.58 26.67
CA PRO A 60 -16.12 -23.17 28.00
C PRO A 60 -14.83 -22.61 28.63
N SER A 61 -14.84 -22.45 29.94
CA SER A 61 -13.67 -21.94 30.70
C SER A 61 -12.42 -22.81 30.56
N GLU A 62 -12.61 -24.12 30.34
CA GLU A 62 -11.52 -25.09 30.13
C GLU A 62 -11.24 -25.26 28.63
N HIS A 63 -10.41 -24.40 28.08
CA HIS A 63 -9.94 -24.50 26.71
C HIS A 63 -8.49 -24.02 26.59
N GLN A 64 -7.79 -24.46 25.55
CA GLN A 64 -6.48 -23.97 25.20
C GLN A 64 -6.62 -22.80 24.21
N THR A 65 -5.96 -21.69 24.48
CA THR A 65 -5.89 -20.57 23.54
C THR A 65 -4.49 -20.46 22.94
N LEU A 66 -4.43 -20.36 21.63
CA LEU A 66 -3.23 -20.05 20.86
C LEU A 66 -3.41 -18.67 20.23
N LEU A 67 -2.48 -17.78 20.47
CA LEU A 67 -2.49 -16.42 19.93
C LEU A 67 -1.28 -16.24 19.02
N PHE A 68 -1.54 -15.91 17.76
CA PHE A 68 -0.54 -15.58 16.78
C PHE A 68 -0.63 -14.10 16.42
N SER A 69 0.49 -13.42 16.46
CA SER A 69 0.59 -11.98 16.15
C SER A 69 1.95 -11.66 15.56
N ALA A 70 2.00 -10.75 14.59
CA ALA A 70 3.26 -10.27 14.03
C ALA A 70 3.91 -9.22 14.94
N THR A 71 3.10 -8.48 15.71
CA THR A 71 3.55 -7.46 16.64
C THR A 71 3.05 -7.75 18.06
N MET A 72 3.76 -7.26 19.06
CA MET A 72 3.37 -7.44 20.47
C MET A 72 3.21 -6.05 21.11
N GLY A 73 2.14 -5.37 20.72
CA GLY A 73 1.74 -4.09 21.29
C GLY A 73 1.05 -4.23 22.65
N PRO A 74 0.81 -3.12 23.39
CA PRO A 74 0.18 -3.13 24.72
C PRO A 74 -1.21 -3.79 24.73
N ASP A 75 -1.96 -3.65 23.67
CA ASP A 75 -3.30 -4.24 23.55
C ASP A 75 -3.25 -5.76 23.38
N ILE A 76 -2.29 -6.28 22.63
CA ILE A 76 -2.04 -7.72 22.52
C ILE A 76 -1.60 -8.29 23.86
N GLU A 77 -0.70 -7.62 24.57
CA GLU A 77 -0.27 -8.03 25.91
C GLU A 77 -1.44 -8.06 26.88
N ARG A 78 -2.39 -7.13 26.78
CA ARG A 78 -3.61 -7.13 27.58
C ARG A 78 -4.49 -8.34 27.30
N ILE A 79 -4.70 -8.67 26.01
CA ILE A 79 -5.46 -9.87 25.62
C ILE A 79 -4.75 -11.13 26.11
N ALA A 80 -3.43 -11.22 25.90
CA ALA A 80 -2.66 -12.35 26.38
C ALA A 80 -2.82 -12.55 27.89
N LYS A 81 -2.72 -11.49 28.69
CA LYS A 81 -2.90 -11.55 30.14
C LYS A 81 -4.32 -11.90 30.58
N ASN A 82 -5.34 -11.48 29.85
CA ASN A 82 -6.74 -11.68 30.24
C ASN A 82 -7.25 -13.07 29.83
N TYR A 83 -6.79 -13.63 28.72
CA TYR A 83 -7.38 -14.83 28.10
C TYR A 83 -6.43 -16.01 28.01
N LEU A 84 -5.11 -15.80 28.14
CA LEU A 84 -4.14 -16.89 28.17
C LEU A 84 -3.75 -17.19 29.63
N ARG A 85 -4.01 -18.41 30.09
CA ARG A 85 -3.61 -18.87 31.42
C ARG A 85 -2.20 -19.46 31.33
N GLU A 86 -1.29 -19.07 32.22
CA GLU A 86 0.08 -19.62 32.31
C GLU A 86 0.73 -19.82 30.92
N TYR A 87 0.61 -18.79 30.06
CA TYR A 87 1.05 -18.89 28.70
C TYR A 87 2.57 -18.87 28.56
N ARG A 88 3.05 -19.58 27.55
CA ARG A 88 4.43 -19.52 27.10
C ARG A 88 4.54 -18.66 25.84
N GLU A 89 5.34 -17.63 25.87
CA GLU A 89 5.68 -16.84 24.69
C GLU A 89 6.75 -17.54 23.87
N ILE A 90 6.50 -17.71 22.58
CA ILE A 90 7.46 -18.23 21.61
C ILE A 90 7.69 -17.14 20.57
N VAL A 91 8.90 -16.58 20.54
CA VAL A 91 9.30 -15.55 19.59
C VAL A 91 10.12 -16.19 18.49
N VAL A 92 9.71 -15.99 17.24
CA VAL A 92 10.44 -16.40 16.04
C VAL A 92 11.03 -15.14 15.40
N GLY A 93 12.35 -15.03 15.37
CA GLY A 93 13.05 -13.77 15.02
C GLY A 93 13.17 -12.84 16.23
N SER A 94 13.31 -11.55 15.99
CA SER A 94 13.29 -10.53 17.04
C SER A 94 11.91 -9.89 17.16
N ARG A 95 11.53 -9.47 18.37
CA ARG A 95 10.25 -8.77 18.63
C ARG A 95 10.16 -7.52 17.76
N ASN A 96 9.11 -7.42 16.96
CA ASN A 96 8.79 -6.26 16.08
C ASN A 96 9.86 -5.97 15.00
N GLU A 97 10.76 -6.88 14.70
CA GLU A 97 11.75 -6.69 13.66
C GLU A 97 11.12 -6.81 12.27
N GLY A 98 11.42 -5.84 11.40
CA GLY A 98 11.04 -5.93 9.99
C GLY A 98 11.73 -7.13 9.32
N ALA A 99 11.11 -7.69 8.27
CA ALA A 99 11.67 -8.84 7.55
C ALA A 99 13.15 -8.61 7.19
N GLU A 100 14.03 -9.53 7.61
CA GLU A 100 15.49 -9.36 7.58
C GLU A 100 16.04 -9.07 6.16
N HIS A 101 15.37 -9.57 5.15
CA HIS A 101 15.77 -9.48 3.74
C HIS A 101 15.07 -8.39 2.94
N VAL A 102 14.40 -7.43 3.61
CA VAL A 102 13.74 -6.31 2.94
C VAL A 102 14.61 -5.07 2.97
N ASN A 103 14.88 -4.49 1.81
CA ASN A 103 15.48 -3.16 1.69
C ASN A 103 14.38 -2.09 1.74
N HIS A 104 14.56 -1.07 2.58
CA HIS A 104 13.60 0.01 2.79
C HIS A 104 14.12 1.30 2.17
N ILE A 105 13.39 1.83 1.19
CA ILE A 105 13.76 3.05 0.47
C ILE A 105 12.61 4.06 0.55
N TYR A 106 12.91 5.34 0.72
CA TYR A 106 11.89 6.37 0.56
C TYR A 106 12.30 7.44 -0.46
N TYR A 107 11.32 7.89 -1.22
CA TYR A 107 11.43 9.02 -2.16
C TYR A 107 10.58 10.17 -1.64
N ALA A 108 11.22 11.32 -1.36
CA ALA A 108 10.51 12.52 -0.94
C ALA A 108 10.14 13.34 -2.17
N VAL A 109 8.83 13.57 -2.39
CA VAL A 109 8.32 14.30 -3.55
C VAL A 109 7.20 15.27 -3.15
N ARG A 110 6.86 16.21 -4.02
CA ARG A 110 5.67 17.06 -3.87
C ARG A 110 4.41 16.23 -4.16
N ALA A 111 3.27 16.64 -3.59
CA ALA A 111 2.01 15.90 -3.76
C ALA A 111 1.60 15.78 -5.24
N GLN A 112 1.79 16.81 -6.03
CA GLN A 112 1.50 16.81 -7.48
C GLN A 112 2.38 15.86 -8.29
N ASP A 113 3.61 15.60 -7.83
CA ASP A 113 4.61 14.79 -8.54
C ASP A 113 4.56 13.31 -8.14
N LYS A 114 3.65 12.94 -7.23
CA LYS A 114 3.58 11.62 -6.61
C LYS A 114 3.34 10.50 -7.62
N TYR A 115 2.42 10.71 -8.57
CA TYR A 115 2.16 9.72 -9.61
C TYR A 115 3.32 9.61 -10.62
N ALA A 116 3.90 10.74 -11.03
CA ALA A 116 5.06 10.74 -11.92
C ALA A 116 6.28 10.05 -11.28
N ALA A 117 6.45 10.22 -9.96
CA ALA A 117 7.48 9.49 -9.21
C ALA A 117 7.19 7.98 -9.17
N LEU A 118 5.95 7.58 -8.91
CA LEU A 118 5.53 6.18 -8.97
C LEU A 118 5.86 5.57 -10.34
N LYS A 119 5.49 6.25 -11.42
CA LYS A 119 5.75 5.81 -12.78
C LYS A 119 7.24 5.61 -13.04
N ARG A 120 8.10 6.59 -12.66
CA ARG A 120 9.57 6.45 -12.81
C ARG A 120 10.12 5.27 -12.03
N ILE A 121 9.60 5.03 -10.82
CA ILE A 121 10.02 3.89 -9.99
C ILE A 121 9.62 2.57 -10.66
N VAL A 122 8.38 2.44 -11.13
CA VAL A 122 7.90 1.23 -11.80
C VAL A 122 8.69 0.97 -13.09
N ASP A 123 8.95 2.00 -13.88
CA ASP A 123 9.71 1.90 -15.12
C ASP A 123 11.19 1.54 -14.88
N TYR A 124 11.74 1.96 -13.74
CA TYR A 124 13.13 1.64 -13.37
C TYR A 124 13.35 0.17 -13.04
N TYR A 125 12.28 -0.56 -12.65
CA TYR A 125 12.32 -1.98 -12.36
C TYR A 125 11.54 -2.80 -13.41
N PRO A 126 12.14 -3.12 -14.57
CA PRO A 126 11.42 -3.74 -15.69
C PRO A 126 10.74 -5.08 -15.38
N ARG A 127 11.21 -5.80 -14.37
CA ARG A 127 10.67 -7.08 -13.91
C ARG A 127 9.92 -6.95 -12.58
N ILE A 128 9.39 -5.75 -12.29
CA ILE A 128 8.64 -5.53 -11.06
C ILE A 128 7.39 -6.41 -11.02
N TYR A 129 7.21 -7.12 -9.92
CA TYR A 129 5.98 -7.81 -9.55
C TYR A 129 5.66 -7.40 -8.12
N GLY A 130 4.64 -6.61 -7.93
CA GLY A 130 4.47 -5.95 -6.64
C GLY A 130 3.07 -5.45 -6.32
N ILE A 131 2.93 -5.02 -5.06
CA ILE A 131 1.73 -4.37 -4.54
C ILE A 131 2.01 -2.90 -4.28
N ILE A 132 1.09 -2.05 -4.73
CA ILE A 132 1.07 -0.61 -4.46
C ILE A 132 -0.02 -0.35 -3.42
N PHE A 133 0.36 0.04 -2.22
CA PHE A 133 -0.56 0.36 -1.14
C PHE A 133 -1.00 1.82 -1.19
N CYS A 134 -2.30 2.04 -1.27
CA CYS A 134 -2.95 3.34 -1.16
C CYS A 134 -3.76 3.46 0.13
N ARG A 135 -4.00 4.69 0.61
CA ARG A 135 -4.72 4.91 1.87
C ARG A 135 -6.23 4.74 1.74
N THR A 136 -6.80 5.14 0.62
CA THR A 136 -8.25 5.13 0.39
C THR A 136 -8.64 4.32 -0.82
N ARG A 137 -9.89 3.86 -0.85
CA ARG A 137 -10.48 3.15 -2.00
C ARG A 137 -10.45 4.00 -3.27
N LEU A 138 -10.75 5.29 -3.14
CA LEU A 138 -10.72 6.23 -4.26
C LEU A 138 -9.30 6.38 -4.83
N GLU A 139 -8.30 6.65 -3.97
CA GLU A 139 -6.90 6.75 -4.39
C GLU A 139 -6.41 5.43 -5.05
N THR A 140 -6.87 4.27 -4.53
CA THR A 140 -6.55 2.96 -5.11
C THR A 140 -7.06 2.84 -6.53
N GLN A 141 -8.32 3.20 -6.77
CA GLN A 141 -8.92 3.15 -8.10
C GLN A 141 -8.25 4.15 -9.05
N GLU A 142 -8.06 5.39 -8.63
CA GLU A 142 -7.42 6.43 -9.44
C GLU A 142 -6.00 6.05 -9.88
N VAL A 143 -5.19 5.53 -8.96
CA VAL A 143 -3.81 5.09 -9.26
C VAL A 143 -3.82 3.89 -10.23
N ALA A 144 -4.71 2.93 -10.03
CA ALA A 144 -4.84 1.79 -10.93
C ALA A 144 -5.27 2.25 -12.34
N ASP A 145 -6.27 3.12 -12.44
CA ASP A 145 -6.77 3.64 -13.72
C ASP A 145 -5.70 4.46 -14.47
N HIS A 146 -4.87 5.20 -13.74
CA HIS A 146 -3.74 5.92 -14.33
C HIS A 146 -2.70 4.94 -14.88
N LEU A 147 -2.33 3.92 -14.11
CA LEU A 147 -1.38 2.89 -14.57
C LEU A 147 -1.91 2.13 -15.79
N ILE A 148 -3.18 1.74 -15.79
CA ILE A 148 -3.81 1.05 -16.93
C ILE A 148 -3.80 1.95 -18.18
N ARG A 149 -4.15 3.22 -18.06
CA ARG A 149 -4.10 4.20 -19.18
C ARG A 149 -2.68 4.36 -19.73
N ASP A 150 -1.70 4.33 -18.84
CA ASP A 150 -0.29 4.40 -19.22
C ASP A 150 0.25 3.06 -19.77
N GLY A 151 -0.61 2.03 -19.84
CA GLY A 151 -0.32 0.73 -20.45
C GLY A 151 0.40 -0.27 -19.56
N TYR A 152 0.32 -0.07 -18.23
CA TYR A 152 0.80 -1.08 -17.28
C TYR A 152 -0.24 -2.17 -17.05
N SER A 153 0.24 -3.39 -16.81
CA SER A 153 -0.61 -4.49 -16.35
C SER A 153 -0.89 -4.30 -14.85
N ALA A 154 -1.91 -3.51 -14.55
CA ALA A 154 -2.32 -3.16 -13.19
C ALA A 154 -3.79 -3.46 -12.95
N GLU A 155 -4.16 -3.80 -11.71
CA GLU A 155 -5.55 -3.94 -11.27
C GLU A 155 -5.74 -3.34 -9.87
N ALA A 156 -6.94 -2.81 -9.61
CA ALA A 156 -7.32 -2.30 -8.29
C ALA A 156 -7.90 -3.42 -7.41
N LEU A 157 -7.62 -3.35 -6.08
CA LEU A 157 -8.20 -4.23 -5.09
C LEU A 157 -8.63 -3.42 -3.85
N HIS A 158 -9.94 -3.20 -3.69
CA HIS A 158 -10.51 -2.45 -2.57
C HIS A 158 -11.89 -2.95 -2.18
N GLY A 159 -12.43 -2.43 -1.07
CA GLY A 159 -13.67 -2.93 -0.48
C GLY A 159 -14.95 -2.70 -1.29
N ASP A 160 -14.95 -1.81 -2.29
CA ASP A 160 -16.12 -1.55 -3.12
C ASP A 160 -16.27 -2.57 -4.27
N LEU A 161 -15.27 -3.40 -4.51
CA LEU A 161 -15.35 -4.47 -5.49
C LEU A 161 -16.24 -5.61 -4.98
N ALA A 162 -17.09 -6.15 -5.85
CA ALA A 162 -17.83 -7.37 -5.56
C ALA A 162 -16.87 -8.55 -5.31
N GLN A 163 -17.27 -9.50 -4.46
CA GLN A 163 -16.40 -10.62 -4.09
C GLN A 163 -15.87 -11.40 -5.30
N ALA A 164 -16.72 -11.65 -6.30
CA ALA A 164 -16.30 -12.34 -7.52
C ALA A 164 -15.22 -11.57 -8.32
N GLN A 165 -15.29 -10.24 -8.32
CA GLN A 165 -14.26 -9.41 -8.95
C GLN A 165 -12.94 -9.47 -8.16
N ARG A 166 -13.01 -9.43 -6.84
CA ARG A 166 -11.81 -9.57 -5.98
C ARG A 166 -11.13 -10.90 -6.20
N ASP A 167 -11.90 -11.99 -6.26
CA ASP A 167 -11.39 -13.35 -6.49
C ASP A 167 -10.73 -13.46 -7.87
N LEU A 168 -11.34 -12.86 -8.90
CA LEU A 168 -10.78 -12.83 -10.26
C LEU A 168 -9.48 -12.01 -10.33
N THR A 169 -9.46 -10.81 -9.75
CA THR A 169 -8.27 -9.95 -9.66
C THR A 169 -7.13 -10.71 -8.98
N MET A 170 -7.42 -11.35 -7.85
CA MET A 170 -6.43 -12.14 -7.13
C MET A 170 -5.93 -13.34 -7.92
N GLN A 171 -6.79 -14.03 -8.65
CA GLN A 171 -6.40 -15.14 -9.51
C GLN A 171 -5.47 -14.68 -10.64
N LYS A 172 -5.79 -13.57 -11.31
CA LYS A 172 -4.93 -12.99 -12.36
C LYS A 172 -3.57 -12.59 -11.79
N PHE A 173 -3.55 -11.95 -10.61
CA PHE A 173 -2.31 -11.54 -9.97
C PHE A 173 -1.44 -12.75 -9.60
N ARG A 174 -1.99 -13.77 -8.92
CA ARG A 174 -1.25 -14.99 -8.58
C ARG A 174 -0.70 -15.74 -9.80
N ASN A 175 -1.41 -15.68 -10.91
CA ASN A 175 -0.98 -16.31 -12.17
C ASN A 175 -0.05 -15.40 -13.00
N HIS A 176 0.51 -14.33 -12.43
CA HIS A 176 1.39 -13.37 -13.08
C HIS A 176 0.81 -12.72 -14.35
N ARG A 177 -0.53 -12.74 -14.52
CA ARG A 177 -1.21 -12.03 -15.61
C ARG A 177 -1.33 -10.54 -15.33
N THR A 178 -1.31 -10.15 -14.07
CA THR A 178 -1.26 -8.77 -13.59
C THR A 178 0.08 -8.56 -12.90
N GLN A 179 0.80 -7.50 -13.27
CA GLN A 179 2.12 -7.18 -12.76
C GLN A 179 2.06 -6.35 -11.47
N LEU A 180 1.11 -5.44 -11.39
CA LEU A 180 0.95 -4.48 -10.30
C LEU A 180 -0.45 -4.59 -9.70
N LEU A 181 -0.53 -4.89 -8.42
CA LEU A 181 -1.78 -4.84 -7.67
C LEU A 181 -1.83 -3.54 -6.88
N VAL A 182 -2.82 -2.68 -7.14
CA VAL A 182 -3.04 -1.46 -6.35
C VAL A 182 -4.10 -1.75 -5.31
N ALA A 183 -3.77 -1.64 -4.02
CA ALA A 183 -4.66 -2.13 -2.97
C ALA A 183 -4.72 -1.21 -1.75
N THR A 184 -5.85 -1.26 -1.02
CA THR A 184 -5.93 -0.76 0.36
C THR A 184 -5.42 -1.81 1.34
N ASP A 185 -5.01 -1.39 2.55
CA ASP A 185 -4.56 -2.33 3.60
C ASP A 185 -5.59 -3.43 3.86
N VAL A 186 -6.84 -3.03 4.08
CA VAL A 186 -7.95 -3.97 4.38
C VAL A 186 -8.16 -5.01 3.27
N ALA A 187 -8.07 -4.59 2.02
CA ALA A 187 -8.27 -5.51 0.90
C ALA A 187 -7.08 -6.43 0.65
N ALA A 188 -5.88 -5.98 1.02
CA ALA A 188 -4.64 -6.75 0.88
C ALA A 188 -4.36 -7.70 2.05
N ARG A 189 -5.18 -7.66 3.11
CA ARG A 189 -5.07 -8.60 4.24
C ARG A 189 -5.36 -10.02 3.81
N GLY A 190 -4.63 -10.97 4.39
CA GLY A 190 -4.78 -12.39 4.07
C GLY A 190 -4.38 -12.74 2.63
N LEU A 191 -3.75 -11.83 1.89
CA LEU A 191 -3.23 -12.16 0.57
C LEU A 191 -2.05 -13.12 0.72
N ASP A 192 -2.27 -14.37 0.39
CA ASP A 192 -1.20 -15.33 0.17
C ASP A 192 -0.67 -15.15 -1.25
N VAL A 193 0.28 -14.21 -1.37
CA VAL A 193 1.03 -13.98 -2.61
C VAL A 193 2.50 -14.10 -2.27
N ASN A 194 3.13 -15.07 -2.89
CA ASN A 194 4.56 -15.32 -2.77
C ASN A 194 5.29 -14.61 -3.92
N GLU A 195 6.60 -14.36 -3.71
CA GLU A 195 7.50 -13.88 -4.75
C GLU A 195 7.34 -12.41 -5.17
N LEU A 196 6.67 -11.59 -4.35
CA LEU A 196 6.67 -10.15 -4.61
C LEU A 196 8.09 -9.60 -4.56
N THR A 197 8.50 -8.94 -5.64
CA THR A 197 9.80 -8.26 -5.72
C THR A 197 9.77 -6.93 -4.98
N HIS A 198 8.63 -6.24 -5.04
CA HIS A 198 8.46 -4.91 -4.48
C HIS A 198 7.15 -4.73 -3.75
N VAL A 199 7.20 -3.96 -2.69
CA VAL A 199 6.05 -3.34 -2.04
C VAL A 199 6.22 -1.83 -2.17
N ILE A 200 5.23 -1.14 -2.73
CA ILE A 200 5.27 0.32 -2.87
C ILE A 200 4.18 0.94 -1.99
N ASN A 201 4.59 1.76 -1.05
CA ASN A 201 3.69 2.57 -0.27
C ASN A 201 3.46 3.89 -1.00
N TYR A 202 2.30 4.05 -1.65
CA TYR A 202 1.88 5.31 -2.25
C TYR A 202 1.43 6.31 -1.17
N GLY A 203 2.24 6.48 -0.16
CA GLY A 203 2.04 7.16 1.10
C GLY A 203 2.20 6.22 2.28
N LEU A 204 2.83 6.70 3.34
CA LEU A 204 3.00 5.89 4.55
C LEU A 204 1.64 5.58 5.19
N PRO A 205 1.45 4.40 5.75
CA PRO A 205 0.24 4.07 6.51
C PRO A 205 0.13 4.95 7.76
N ASP A 206 -1.05 5.06 8.32
CA ASP A 206 -1.23 5.87 9.52
C ASP A 206 -0.59 5.22 10.74
N ASP A 207 -0.68 3.91 10.85
CA ASP A 207 -0.06 3.13 11.91
C ASP A 207 1.23 2.47 11.43
N VAL A 208 2.21 2.43 12.32
CA VAL A 208 3.53 1.84 12.03
C VAL A 208 3.45 0.33 11.83
N GLU A 209 2.57 -0.34 12.55
CA GLU A 209 2.32 -1.78 12.43
C GLU A 209 1.88 -2.16 11.02
N ASN A 210 0.97 -1.37 10.42
CA ASN A 210 0.58 -1.55 9.03
C ASN A 210 1.76 -1.47 8.06
N TYR A 211 2.79 -0.67 8.36
CA TYR A 211 4.00 -0.65 7.54
C TYR A 211 4.74 -2.00 7.57
N THR A 212 4.85 -2.60 8.74
CA THR A 212 5.48 -3.92 8.91
C THR A 212 4.71 -4.99 8.12
N HIS A 213 3.38 -5.00 8.25
CA HIS A 213 2.50 -5.92 7.51
C HIS A 213 2.58 -5.73 5.99
N ARG A 214 2.68 -4.48 5.50
CA ARG A 214 2.86 -4.19 4.08
C ARG A 214 4.23 -4.67 3.60
N SER A 215 5.31 -4.26 4.26
CA SER A 215 6.67 -4.62 3.86
C SER A 215 6.93 -6.12 3.95
N GLY A 216 6.29 -6.81 4.90
CA GLY A 216 6.33 -8.27 5.03
C GLY A 216 5.66 -9.05 3.89
N ARG A 217 5.05 -8.38 2.88
CA ARG A 217 4.56 -9.05 1.66
C ARG A 217 5.68 -9.34 0.66
N THR A 218 6.86 -8.77 0.83
CA THR A 218 8.08 -9.10 0.07
C THR A 218 9.16 -9.64 0.98
N GLY A 219 10.25 -10.14 0.43
CA GLY A 219 11.39 -10.67 1.20
C GLY A 219 11.09 -11.98 1.93
N ARG A 220 10.10 -12.75 1.49
CA ARG A 220 9.71 -14.04 2.09
C ARG A 220 10.60 -15.20 1.61
N ALA A 221 10.64 -16.28 2.39
CA ALA A 221 11.36 -17.53 2.07
C ALA A 221 12.86 -17.31 1.72
N GLY A 222 13.53 -16.37 2.40
CA GLY A 222 14.95 -16.08 2.17
C GLY A 222 15.25 -15.26 0.90
N LYS A 223 14.23 -14.88 0.11
CA LYS A 223 14.41 -14.00 -1.05
C LYS A 223 14.57 -12.55 -0.60
N ARG A 224 15.34 -11.77 -1.34
CA ARG A 224 15.45 -10.32 -1.12
C ARG A 224 14.24 -9.60 -1.68
N GLY A 225 13.73 -8.61 -0.94
CA GLY A 225 12.62 -7.76 -1.34
C GLY A 225 12.93 -6.28 -1.17
N THR A 226 12.15 -5.43 -1.81
CA THR A 226 12.29 -3.97 -1.67
C THR A 226 10.96 -3.35 -1.27
N SER A 227 10.97 -2.58 -0.18
CA SER A 227 9.84 -1.77 0.27
C SER A 227 10.12 -0.31 -0.02
N ILE A 228 9.38 0.27 -0.94
CA ILE A 228 9.51 1.65 -1.39
C ILE A 228 8.39 2.50 -0.81
N SER A 229 8.72 3.69 -0.32
CA SER A 229 7.74 4.65 0.18
C SER A 229 7.85 5.97 -0.57
N ILE A 230 6.76 6.40 -1.22
CA ILE A 230 6.66 7.71 -1.85
C ILE A 230 6.01 8.64 -0.83
N ILE A 231 6.79 9.57 -0.29
CA ILE A 231 6.39 10.41 0.84
C ILE A 231 6.40 11.90 0.50
N HIS A 232 5.59 12.66 1.21
CA HIS A 232 5.77 14.10 1.29
C HIS A 232 6.85 14.43 2.33
N LEU A 233 7.60 15.53 2.14
CA LEU A 233 8.65 15.94 3.10
C LEU A 233 8.19 16.02 4.56
N ARG A 234 6.94 16.41 4.79
CA ARG A 234 6.35 16.49 6.14
C ARG A 234 6.25 15.13 6.84
N GLU A 235 6.29 14.04 6.08
CA GLU A 235 6.21 12.67 6.59
C GLU A 235 7.58 12.10 7.02
N LYS A 236 8.68 12.83 6.84
CA LYS A 236 10.02 12.40 7.31
C LYS A 236 10.09 12.06 8.80
N GLY A 237 9.28 12.75 9.63
CA GLY A 237 9.13 12.41 11.04
C GLY A 237 8.57 11.01 11.25
N LYS A 238 7.60 10.62 10.44
CA LYS A 238 6.97 9.29 10.47
C LYS A 238 7.94 8.18 10.03
N VAL A 239 8.78 8.45 9.03
CA VAL A 239 9.86 7.52 8.62
C VAL A 239 10.76 7.19 9.81
N ARG A 240 11.19 8.18 10.59
CA ARG A 240 12.04 7.96 11.77
C ARG A 240 11.36 7.13 12.88
N ILE A 241 10.04 7.24 13.00
CA ILE A 241 9.26 6.41 13.95
C ILE A 241 9.25 4.98 13.45
N ILE A 242 8.97 4.76 12.17
CA ILE A 242 8.98 3.44 11.53
C ILE A 242 10.37 2.80 11.68
N GLU A 243 11.45 3.52 11.37
CA GLU A 243 12.83 3.03 11.53
C GLU A 243 13.14 2.48 12.94
N ARG A 244 12.63 3.16 13.97
CA ARG A 244 12.81 2.71 15.36
C ARG A 244 12.05 1.41 15.65
N VAL A 245 10.85 1.27 15.09
CA VAL A 245 10.00 0.10 15.35
C VAL A 245 10.52 -1.12 14.60
N ILE A 246 10.88 -0.96 13.32
CA ILE A 246 11.39 -2.08 12.50
C ILE A 246 12.87 -2.39 12.75
N GLY A 247 13.60 -1.57 13.51
CA GLY A 247 15.03 -1.73 13.79
C GLY A 247 15.94 -1.49 12.58
N LYS A 248 15.42 -0.92 11.47
CA LYS A 248 16.16 -0.73 10.22
C LYS A 248 16.09 0.71 9.73
N LYS A 249 17.15 1.14 9.04
CA LYS A 249 17.20 2.45 8.40
C LYS A 249 16.62 2.41 7.00
N PHE A 250 15.96 3.50 6.62
CA PHE A 250 15.56 3.73 5.25
C PHE A 250 16.70 4.37 4.47
N GLU A 251 16.91 3.88 3.27
CA GLU A 251 17.73 4.56 2.27
C GLU A 251 16.94 5.75 1.68
N VAL A 252 17.64 6.86 1.49
CA VAL A 252 17.07 8.01 0.77
C VAL A 252 17.20 7.75 -0.70
N GLY A 253 16.08 7.47 -1.37
CA GLY A 253 16.07 7.23 -2.80
C GLY A 253 16.21 8.54 -3.61
N VAL A 254 17.03 8.49 -4.63
CA VAL A 254 17.08 9.49 -5.70
C VAL A 254 16.25 8.96 -6.85
N LEU A 255 15.28 9.76 -7.35
CA LEU A 255 14.44 9.34 -8.46
C LEU A 255 15.31 9.09 -9.70
N PRO A 256 15.13 7.93 -10.37
CA PRO A 256 15.89 7.60 -11.56
C PRO A 256 15.75 8.66 -12.65
N GLU A 257 16.84 8.95 -13.31
CA GLU A 257 16.81 9.85 -14.47
C GLU A 257 16.13 9.17 -15.68
N PRO A 258 15.46 9.95 -16.55
CA PRO A 258 14.85 9.41 -17.77
C PRO A 258 15.80 8.54 -18.60
N LYS A 259 17.06 8.95 -18.73
CA LYS A 259 18.08 8.20 -19.48
C LYS A 259 18.38 6.83 -18.86
N GLU A 260 18.47 6.74 -17.54
CA GLU A 260 18.71 5.46 -16.85
C GLU A 260 17.54 4.50 -17.02
N ILE A 261 16.30 5.03 -16.91
CA ILE A 261 15.07 4.26 -17.11
C ILE A 261 15.07 3.71 -18.55
N CYS A 262 15.27 4.58 -19.53
CA CYS A 262 15.33 4.21 -20.93
C CYS A 262 16.37 3.12 -21.18
N THR A 263 17.56 3.27 -20.62
CA THR A 263 18.64 2.28 -20.77
C THR A 263 18.22 0.91 -20.21
N LYS A 264 17.64 0.88 -18.98
CA LYS A 264 17.20 -0.39 -18.36
C LYS A 264 16.08 -1.08 -19.13
N GLN A 265 15.11 -0.30 -19.61
CA GLN A 265 14.01 -0.85 -20.40
C GLN A 265 14.50 -1.39 -21.76
N LEU A 266 15.42 -0.68 -22.40
CA LEU A 266 16.02 -1.15 -23.65
C LEU A 266 16.80 -2.45 -23.44
N TYR A 267 17.62 -2.54 -22.38
CA TYR A 267 18.33 -3.79 -22.06
C TYR A 267 17.38 -4.96 -21.81
N LYS A 268 16.23 -4.71 -21.15
CA LYS A 268 15.20 -5.75 -21.00
C LYS A 268 14.69 -6.27 -22.34
N VAL A 269 14.43 -5.38 -23.31
CA VAL A 269 13.97 -5.77 -24.65
C VAL A 269 15.02 -6.62 -25.33
N ILE A 270 16.29 -6.21 -25.26
CA ILE A 270 17.41 -6.95 -25.84
C ILE A 270 17.59 -8.31 -25.16
N ASP A 271 17.58 -8.34 -23.83
CA ASP A 271 17.71 -9.56 -23.02
C ASP A 271 16.59 -10.56 -23.31
N ASN A 272 15.35 -10.07 -23.42
CA ASN A 272 14.23 -10.91 -23.83
C ASN A 272 14.44 -11.49 -25.25
N LEU A 273 14.89 -10.66 -26.20
CA LEU A 273 15.13 -11.10 -27.58
C LEU A 273 16.24 -12.15 -27.64
N GLU A 274 17.33 -11.94 -26.86
CA GLU A 274 18.48 -12.87 -26.83
C GLU A 274 18.11 -14.23 -26.26
N HIS A 275 17.22 -14.26 -25.26
CA HIS A 275 16.84 -15.49 -24.56
C HIS A 275 15.52 -16.09 -25.06
N THR A 276 14.90 -15.49 -26.09
CA THR A 276 13.71 -16.09 -26.72
C THR A 276 14.11 -17.23 -27.61
N GLU A 277 13.73 -18.44 -27.24
CA GLU A 277 13.84 -19.61 -28.12
C GLU A 277 12.61 -19.65 -29.05
N PRO A 278 12.77 -19.46 -30.35
CA PRO A 278 11.66 -19.52 -31.28
C PRO A 278 11.14 -20.97 -31.39
N ASP A 279 9.82 -21.13 -31.34
CA ASP A 279 9.18 -22.40 -31.69
C ASP A 279 9.21 -22.57 -33.23
N GLU A 280 10.25 -23.28 -33.70
CA GLU A 280 10.50 -23.43 -35.11
C GLU A 280 9.34 -24.11 -35.84
N GLU A 281 8.64 -25.07 -35.20
CA GLU A 281 7.51 -25.78 -35.84
C GLU A 281 6.33 -24.84 -36.08
N GLN A 282 6.04 -23.94 -35.14
CA GLN A 282 4.94 -22.96 -35.26
C GLN A 282 5.28 -21.83 -36.23
N ILE A 283 6.55 -21.42 -36.31
CA ILE A 283 6.98 -20.27 -37.12
C ILE A 283 7.34 -20.67 -38.55
N ALA A 284 7.85 -21.88 -38.79
CA ALA A 284 8.30 -22.35 -40.09
C ALA A 284 7.31 -22.10 -41.26
N PRO A 285 5.99 -22.29 -41.09
CA PRO A 285 5.04 -22.04 -42.18
C PRO A 285 4.98 -20.58 -42.65
N PHE A 286 5.27 -19.62 -41.77
CA PHE A 286 5.16 -18.18 -42.01
C PHE A 286 6.50 -17.54 -42.38
N LEU A 287 7.60 -18.16 -41.99
CA LEU A 287 8.93 -17.59 -42.11
C LEU A 287 9.33 -17.20 -43.55
N PRO A 288 9.07 -18.04 -44.59
CA PRO A 288 9.46 -17.70 -45.97
C PRO A 288 8.81 -16.43 -46.49
N GLU A 289 7.51 -16.22 -46.19
CA GLU A 289 6.79 -15.02 -46.62
C GLU A 289 7.26 -13.78 -45.87
N VAL A 290 7.51 -13.92 -44.57
CA VAL A 290 8.04 -12.83 -43.71
C VAL A 290 9.43 -12.44 -44.18
N MET A 291 10.31 -13.42 -44.44
CA MET A 291 11.67 -13.16 -44.89
C MET A 291 11.69 -12.47 -46.27
N HIS A 292 10.87 -12.94 -47.22
CA HIS A 292 10.73 -12.29 -48.51
C HIS A 292 10.25 -10.84 -48.42
N LYS A 293 9.27 -10.58 -47.51
CA LYS A 293 8.72 -9.24 -47.32
C LYS A 293 9.70 -8.28 -46.68
N LEU A 294 10.64 -8.78 -45.90
CA LEU A 294 11.64 -8.00 -45.16
C LEU A 294 13.05 -8.06 -45.83
N GLU A 295 13.22 -8.73 -46.96
CA GLU A 295 14.51 -8.95 -47.65
C GLU A 295 15.24 -7.64 -47.97
N TRP A 296 14.49 -6.58 -48.24
CA TRP A 296 15.04 -5.25 -48.56
C TRP A 296 15.61 -4.51 -47.33
N LEU A 297 15.35 -4.98 -46.11
CA LEU A 297 15.85 -4.38 -44.86
C LEU A 297 17.21 -4.98 -44.50
N SER A 298 18.18 -4.13 -44.24
CA SER A 298 19.41 -4.54 -43.58
C SER A 298 19.14 -4.99 -42.15
N LYS A 299 20.03 -5.81 -41.59
CA LYS A 299 19.97 -6.19 -40.16
C LYS A 299 19.91 -4.98 -39.26
N GLU A 300 20.65 -3.92 -39.57
CA GLU A 300 20.65 -2.67 -38.81
C GLU A 300 19.29 -1.97 -38.86
N GLU A 301 18.67 -1.87 -40.02
CA GLU A 301 17.34 -1.30 -40.18
C GLU A 301 16.27 -2.09 -39.45
N LEU A 302 16.34 -3.42 -39.50
CA LEU A 302 15.43 -4.31 -38.78
C LEU A 302 15.53 -4.08 -37.27
N VAL A 303 16.75 -4.02 -36.72
CA VAL A 303 16.97 -3.72 -35.28
C VAL A 303 16.46 -2.34 -34.91
N LYS A 304 16.70 -1.30 -35.71
CA LYS A 304 16.18 0.06 -35.44
C LYS A 304 14.65 0.05 -35.39
N ARG A 305 13.99 -0.64 -36.30
CA ARG A 305 12.51 -0.74 -36.32
C ARG A 305 11.96 -1.52 -35.13
N LEU A 306 12.61 -2.62 -34.77
CA LEU A 306 12.26 -3.40 -33.59
C LEU A 306 12.37 -2.57 -32.33
N VAL A 307 13.50 -1.88 -32.16
CA VAL A 307 13.70 -0.98 -31.02
C VAL A 307 12.65 0.14 -31.00
N GLN A 308 12.35 0.74 -32.16
CA GLN A 308 11.32 1.79 -32.24
C GLN A 308 9.92 1.25 -31.91
N GLN A 309 9.59 0.04 -32.34
CA GLN A 309 8.29 -0.58 -32.09
C GLN A 309 8.11 -0.92 -30.60
N GLU A 310 9.08 -1.60 -30.02
CA GLU A 310 9.01 -2.07 -28.64
C GLU A 310 9.27 -0.97 -27.60
N PHE A 311 10.11 -0.01 -27.96
CA PHE A 311 10.63 0.97 -27.02
C PHE A 311 10.21 2.42 -27.31
N GLY A 312 9.65 2.69 -28.48
CA GLY A 312 9.29 4.04 -28.93
C GLY A 312 8.38 4.81 -27.94
N ARG A 313 7.47 4.12 -27.25
CA ARG A 313 6.61 4.73 -26.20
C ARG A 313 7.42 5.31 -25.05
N PHE A 314 8.43 4.59 -24.59
CA PHE A 314 9.31 5.07 -23.52
C PHE A 314 10.12 6.29 -23.98
N LEU A 315 10.69 6.23 -25.19
CA LEU A 315 11.44 7.36 -25.75
C LEU A 315 10.56 8.60 -25.86
N THR A 316 9.36 8.48 -26.40
CA THR A 316 8.43 9.61 -26.56
C THR A 316 8.01 10.17 -25.19
N TYR A 317 7.64 9.32 -24.24
CA TYR A 317 7.21 9.78 -22.92
C TYR A 317 8.35 10.48 -22.16
N TYR A 318 9.55 9.90 -22.18
CA TYR A 318 10.68 10.43 -21.42
C TYR A 318 11.41 11.59 -22.11
N ALA A 319 11.20 11.82 -23.41
CA ALA A 319 11.69 13.03 -24.08
C ALA A 319 11.04 14.31 -23.50
N ASP A 320 9.74 14.24 -23.20
CA ASP A 320 8.96 15.37 -22.69
C ASP A 320 8.57 15.22 -21.20
N ALA A 321 9.16 14.24 -20.50
CA ALA A 321 8.79 13.96 -19.11
C ALA A 321 9.11 15.15 -18.19
N PRO A 322 8.17 15.56 -17.33
CA PRO A 322 8.38 16.70 -16.45
C PRO A 322 9.55 16.43 -15.49
N GLU A 323 10.33 17.47 -15.24
CA GLU A 323 11.37 17.42 -14.23
C GLU A 323 10.75 17.31 -12.84
N ILE A 324 11.08 16.25 -12.12
CA ILE A 324 10.61 16.04 -10.74
C ILE A 324 11.70 16.52 -9.80
N VAL A 325 11.49 17.70 -9.24
CA VAL A 325 12.40 18.27 -8.24
C VAL A 325 12.15 17.57 -6.90
N GLN A 326 13.11 16.78 -6.44
CA GLN A 326 13.07 16.23 -5.08
C GLN A 326 13.43 17.34 -4.08
N PRO A 327 12.48 17.71 -3.19
CA PRO A 327 12.73 18.84 -2.29
C PRO A 327 13.84 18.50 -1.30
N THR A 328 14.85 19.34 -1.24
CA THR A 328 15.92 19.26 -0.24
C THR A 328 15.49 19.97 1.05
N GLY A 329 15.96 19.48 2.22
CA GLY A 329 15.56 20.05 3.52
C GLY A 329 15.92 21.54 3.75
N ARG A 330 16.61 22.17 2.81
CA ARG A 330 16.89 23.62 2.78
C ARG A 330 15.67 24.44 2.31
N GLU A 331 14.97 23.98 1.28
CA GLU A 331 13.81 24.69 0.71
C GLU A 331 12.61 24.76 1.67
N GLU A 332 12.46 23.80 2.61
CA GLU A 332 11.43 23.90 3.66
C GLU A 332 11.64 25.05 4.64
N ARG A 333 12.87 25.51 4.84
CA ARG A 333 13.15 26.65 5.72
C ARG A 333 12.76 27.96 5.07
N GLU A 334 12.93 28.07 3.75
CA GLU A 334 12.55 29.25 2.98
C GLU A 334 11.03 29.37 2.83
N ASP A 335 10.32 28.28 2.52
CA ASP A 335 8.83 28.27 2.42
C ASP A 335 8.17 28.51 3.80
N LYS A 336 8.77 28.05 4.91
CA LYS A 336 8.32 28.39 6.26
C LYS A 336 8.64 29.82 6.65
N GLY A 337 9.75 30.37 6.18
CA GLY A 337 10.12 31.78 6.37
C GLY A 337 9.13 32.70 5.65
N ASP A 338 8.81 32.39 4.41
CA ASP A 338 7.88 33.18 3.58
C ASP A 338 6.43 33.10 4.08
N ARG A 339 6.00 31.93 4.61
CA ARG A 339 4.69 31.75 5.22
C ARG A 339 4.58 32.38 6.60
N ARG A 340 5.67 32.43 7.39
CA ARG A 340 5.72 33.21 8.64
C ARG A 340 5.63 34.71 8.35
N ASN A 341 6.41 35.22 7.41
CA ASN A 341 6.34 36.62 7.01
C ASN A 341 4.96 37.01 6.45
N LYS A 342 4.33 36.15 5.62
CA LYS A 342 2.95 36.38 5.16
C LYS A 342 1.88 36.24 6.26
N ARG A 343 2.13 35.47 7.31
CA ARG A 343 1.23 35.39 8.48
C ARG A 343 1.42 36.59 9.43
N ASP A 344 2.63 37.03 9.61
CA ASP A 344 2.93 38.20 10.43
C ASP A 344 2.49 39.50 9.73
N ASP A 345 2.60 39.61 8.41
CA ASP A 345 2.00 40.68 7.62
C ASP A 345 0.46 40.67 7.64
N LYS A 346 -0.18 39.49 7.63
CA LYS A 346 -1.63 39.38 7.84
C LYS A 346 -2.04 39.71 9.27
N ARG A 347 -1.25 39.31 10.27
CA ARG A 347 -1.49 39.69 11.68
C ARG A 347 -1.33 41.18 11.90
N ASN A 348 -0.31 41.81 11.33
CA ASN A 348 -0.11 43.26 11.40
C ASN A 348 -1.16 44.07 10.62
N ARG A 349 -1.71 43.54 9.52
CA ARG A 349 -2.84 44.17 8.82
C ARG A 349 -4.15 44.03 9.56
N ASN A 350 -4.37 42.91 10.31
CA ASN A 350 -5.55 42.71 11.13
C ASN A 350 -5.43 43.40 12.51
N ALA A 351 -4.23 43.77 12.94
CA ALA A 351 -4.03 44.52 14.20
C ALA A 351 -4.41 46.02 14.09
N LYS A 352 -4.60 46.53 12.85
CA LYS A 352 -5.06 47.89 12.59
C LYS A 352 -6.57 48.03 12.36
N GLY A 353 -7.39 47.30 13.06
CA GLY A 353 -8.83 47.42 12.88
C GLY A 353 -9.68 46.45 13.70
N ASN A 354 -9.37 46.29 14.96
CA ASN A 354 -10.30 45.65 15.88
C ASN A 354 -11.20 46.74 16.47
N PRO A 355 -12.45 46.90 16.00
CA PRO A 355 -13.32 47.88 16.59
C PRO A 355 -13.55 47.45 18.06
N VAL A 356 -13.29 48.38 18.99
CA VAL A 356 -13.64 48.22 20.39
C VAL A 356 -15.18 48.12 20.46
N ALA A 357 -15.72 47.22 21.28
CA ALA A 357 -17.15 47.17 21.49
C ALA A 357 -17.62 48.53 22.04
N GLU A 358 -18.72 49.06 21.49
CA GLU A 358 -19.31 50.31 21.98
C GLU A 358 -19.79 50.14 23.43
N GLU A 359 -19.81 51.22 24.16
CA GLU A 359 -20.20 51.22 25.58
C GLU A 359 -21.63 50.65 25.73
N GLY A 360 -21.77 49.58 26.50
CA GLY A 360 -23.04 48.85 26.68
C GLY A 360 -23.16 47.53 25.92
N TYR A 361 -22.17 47.17 25.07
CA TYR A 361 -22.18 45.92 24.35
C TYR A 361 -21.04 44.99 24.78
N THR A 362 -21.39 43.69 24.93
CA THR A 362 -20.39 42.65 25.24
C THR A 362 -20.05 41.84 23.98
N ARG A 363 -18.75 41.67 23.74
CA ARG A 363 -18.28 40.86 22.58
C ARG A 363 -18.44 39.39 22.87
N LEU A 364 -19.24 38.69 22.07
CA LEU A 364 -19.41 37.26 22.12
C LEU A 364 -18.57 36.59 21.02
N PHE A 365 -17.90 35.52 21.37
CA PHE A 365 -17.18 34.66 20.42
C PHE A 365 -18.02 33.42 20.15
N LEU A 366 -18.48 33.25 18.91
CA LEU A 366 -19.24 32.08 18.48
C LEU A 366 -18.34 31.14 17.69
N ASN A 367 -18.32 29.87 18.07
CA ASN A 367 -17.55 28.84 17.41
C ASN A 367 -18.25 28.25 16.14
N PHE A 368 -19.28 28.93 15.64
CA PHE A 368 -20.02 28.61 14.44
C PHE A 368 -19.71 29.62 13.34
N GLY A 369 -19.71 29.18 12.09
CA GLY A 369 -19.39 30.02 10.96
C GLY A 369 -20.11 29.60 9.67
N LYS A 370 -19.72 30.19 8.55
CA LYS A 370 -20.30 29.90 7.22
C LYS A 370 -20.27 28.42 6.84
N ARG A 371 -19.35 27.63 7.38
CA ARG A 371 -19.29 26.18 7.17
C ARG A 371 -20.40 25.41 7.86
N ASP A 372 -20.99 26.00 8.90
CA ASP A 372 -22.07 25.45 9.70
C ASP A 372 -23.43 26.06 9.27
N ASN A 373 -23.48 26.71 8.11
CA ASN A 373 -24.64 27.46 7.59
C ASN A 373 -25.12 28.61 8.50
N PHE A 374 -24.23 29.15 9.34
CA PHE A 374 -24.54 30.25 10.27
C PHE A 374 -24.05 31.59 9.70
N PHE A 375 -24.95 32.56 9.55
CA PHE A 375 -24.68 33.87 8.98
C PHE A 375 -24.91 34.99 10.00
N ALA A 376 -24.10 36.06 9.94
CA ALA A 376 -24.15 37.17 10.86
C ALA A 376 -25.53 37.86 10.99
N ARG A 377 -26.41 37.75 10.02
CA ARG A 377 -27.79 38.27 10.02
C ARG A 377 -28.79 37.43 10.82
N GLU A 378 -28.36 36.32 11.39
CA GLU A 378 -29.18 35.44 12.23
C GLU A 378 -28.93 35.69 13.73
N ILE A 379 -28.09 36.70 14.02
CA ILE A 379 -27.77 37.14 15.39
C ILE A 379 -28.45 38.49 15.60
N ILE A 380 -29.78 38.52 15.69
CA ILE A 380 -30.52 39.72 16.09
C ILE A 380 -31.47 39.35 17.21
#